data_4d4826d6c52a40b69dfce150ac09406b
#
_entry.id   4d4826d6c52a40b69dfce150ac09406b
#
_cell.length_a   1.000
_cell.length_b   1.000
_cell.length_c   1.000
_cell.angle_alpha   90.00
_cell.angle_beta   90.00
_cell.angle_gamma   90.00
#
_symmetry.space_group_name_H-M   'P 1'
#
loop_
_entity.id
_entity.type
_entity.pdbx_description
1 polymer ?
#
loop_
_entity_poly.entity_id
_entity_poly.type
_entity_poly.pdbx_seq_one_letter_code
_entity_poly.pdbx_strand_id
1 'polypeptide(L)'
;SVLILSGAIQYKANQVIPIGGMLISNAMVAIGLCYRYLSADFKSKRSEVEEKLALGADILASSIEILRDSIRTGMVPTIDSTKTLGIVSLPGMMTGLILAGTSPLMAIRYQIMVTFMMLSTTAISSFLACFLAYRGFFNERKQLV
;
A
#
# COMPACT_ATOMS: atom_id res chain seq x y z
N SER A 1 -13.18 7.46 -6.53
CA SER A 1 -14.28 8.39 -6.22
C SER A 1 -13.81 9.82 -5.99
N VAL A 2 -12.72 10.07 -5.25
CA VAL A 2 -12.23 11.44 -4.96
C VAL A 2 -11.90 12.24 -6.22
N LEU A 3 -11.28 11.65 -7.24
CA LEU A 3 -10.95 12.33 -8.51
C LEU A 3 -12.17 12.69 -9.35
N ILE A 4 -13.22 11.90 -9.26
CA ILE A 4 -14.49 12.17 -9.96
C ILE A 4 -15.22 13.31 -9.25
N LEU A 5 -15.23 13.30 -7.92
CA LEU A 5 -15.85 14.34 -7.09
C LEU A 5 -15.13 15.69 -7.19
N SER A 6 -13.80 15.68 -7.37
CA SER A 6 -13.00 16.90 -7.54
C SER A 6 -13.05 17.48 -8.98
N GLY A 7 -13.69 16.78 -9.92
CA GLY A 7 -13.74 17.21 -11.33
C GLY A 7 -12.39 17.12 -12.08
N ALA A 8 -11.37 16.53 -11.44
CA ALA A 8 -10.02 16.43 -12.02
C ALA A 8 -9.94 15.44 -13.18
N ILE A 9 -10.84 14.47 -13.24
CA ILE A 9 -10.96 13.51 -14.33
C ILE A 9 -12.42 13.47 -14.80
N GLN A 10 -12.62 13.58 -16.11
CA GLN A 10 -13.93 13.34 -16.70
C GLN A 10 -14.32 11.88 -16.55
N TYR A 11 -15.60 11.63 -16.25
CA TYR A 11 -16.15 10.26 -16.11
C TYR A 11 -16.20 9.57 -17.48
N LYS A 12 -15.03 9.31 -18.06
CA LYS A 12 -14.87 8.56 -19.31
C LYS A 12 -14.24 7.20 -18.99
N ALA A 13 -14.85 6.14 -19.50
CA ALA A 13 -14.39 4.76 -19.27
C ALA A 13 -12.92 4.58 -19.64
N ASN A 14 -12.45 5.20 -20.70
CA ASN A 14 -11.06 5.13 -21.18
C ASN A 14 -10.01 5.65 -20.17
N GLN A 15 -10.41 6.50 -19.22
CA GLN A 15 -9.50 7.05 -18.21
C GLN A 15 -9.69 6.35 -16.85
N VAL A 16 -10.93 6.05 -16.48
CA VAL A 16 -11.26 5.48 -15.17
C VAL A 16 -10.80 4.02 -15.06
N ILE A 17 -10.99 3.22 -16.12
CA ILE A 17 -10.63 1.79 -16.10
C ILE A 17 -9.13 1.56 -15.95
N PRO A 18 -8.23 2.18 -16.74
CA PRO A 18 -6.79 1.98 -16.57
C PRO A 18 -6.27 2.45 -15.22
N ILE A 19 -6.70 3.62 -14.75
CA ILE A 19 -6.28 4.17 -13.45
C ILE A 19 -6.77 3.28 -12.32
N GLY A 20 -8.03 2.83 -12.36
CA GLY A 20 -8.58 1.91 -11.38
C GLY A 20 -7.83 0.58 -11.33
N GLY A 21 -7.51 0.00 -12.49
CA GLY A 21 -6.72 -1.22 -12.60
C GLY A 21 -5.32 -1.07 -11.98
N MET A 22 -4.62 0.03 -12.26
CA MET A 22 -3.31 0.31 -11.68
C MET A 22 -3.36 0.46 -10.15
N LEU A 23 -4.35 1.18 -9.62
CA LEU A 23 -4.52 1.37 -8.18
C LEU A 23 -4.79 0.05 -7.46
N ILE A 24 -5.70 -0.76 -7.99
CA ILE A 24 -6.05 -2.07 -7.41
C ILE A 24 -4.85 -3.01 -7.47
N SER A 25 -4.15 -3.11 -8.59
CA SER A 25 -2.99 -3.97 -8.75
C SER A 25 -1.88 -3.64 -7.74
N ASN A 26 -1.54 -2.35 -7.59
CA ASN A 26 -0.53 -1.93 -6.61
C ASN A 26 -0.98 -2.16 -5.16
N ALA A 27 -2.26 -1.94 -4.85
CA ALA A 27 -2.80 -2.24 -3.54
C ALA A 27 -2.71 -3.75 -3.21
N MET A 28 -3.04 -4.63 -4.17
CA MET A 28 -2.91 -6.08 -3.99
C MET A 28 -1.48 -6.52 -3.72
N VAL A 29 -0.51 -5.99 -4.46
CA VAL A 29 0.91 -6.29 -4.25
C VAL A 29 1.36 -5.87 -2.85
N ALA A 30 1.00 -4.66 -2.43
CA ALA A 30 1.35 -4.15 -1.11
C ALA A 30 0.71 -4.95 0.03
N ILE A 31 -0.58 -5.30 -0.09
CA ILE A 31 -1.27 -6.16 0.88
C ILE A 31 -0.59 -7.52 0.98
N GLY A 32 -0.26 -8.14 -0.16
CA GLY A 32 0.42 -9.43 -0.21
C GLY A 32 1.80 -9.41 0.46
N LEU A 33 2.57 -8.34 0.23
CA LEU A 33 3.86 -8.14 0.89
C LEU A 33 3.70 -7.92 2.40
N CYS A 34 2.81 -7.02 2.81
CA CYS A 34 2.52 -6.77 4.23
C CYS A 34 2.13 -8.06 4.96
N TYR A 35 1.23 -8.85 4.39
CA TYR A 35 0.80 -10.11 5.00
C TYR A 35 1.93 -11.13 5.11
N ARG A 36 2.78 -11.22 4.08
CA ARG A 36 3.95 -12.11 4.07
C ARG A 36 4.94 -11.73 5.16
N TYR A 37 5.26 -10.44 5.29
CA TYR A 37 6.15 -9.95 6.35
C TYR A 37 5.53 -10.11 7.73
N LEU A 38 4.25 -9.79 7.87
CA LEU A 38 3.51 -9.99 9.12
C LEU A 38 3.59 -11.45 9.60
N SER A 39 3.33 -12.40 8.71
CA SER A 39 3.41 -13.83 9.02
C SER A 39 4.84 -14.28 9.36
N ALA A 40 5.84 -13.78 8.66
CA ALA A 40 7.24 -14.09 8.92
C ALA A 40 7.71 -13.54 10.27
N ASP A 41 7.37 -12.29 10.58
CA ASP A 41 7.77 -11.61 11.81
C ASP A 41 7.07 -12.20 13.04
N PHE A 42 5.79 -12.58 12.94
CA PHE A 42 5.13 -13.30 14.04
C PHE A 42 5.77 -14.65 14.31
N LYS A 43 6.28 -15.36 13.30
CA LYS A 43 7.01 -16.61 13.48
C LYS A 43 8.38 -16.39 14.11
N SER A 44 9.13 -15.39 13.65
CA SER A 44 10.50 -15.11 14.10
C SER A 44 10.54 -14.50 15.50
N LYS A 45 9.58 -13.65 15.84
CA LYS A 45 9.49 -12.94 17.14
C LYS A 45 8.47 -13.58 18.09
N ARG A 46 8.15 -14.86 17.89
CA ARG A 46 7.12 -15.56 18.67
C ARG A 46 7.39 -15.50 20.17
N SER A 47 8.63 -15.81 20.60
CA SER A 47 9.01 -15.78 22.00
C SER A 47 8.86 -14.40 22.64
N GLU A 48 9.23 -13.34 21.90
CA GLU A 48 9.09 -11.95 22.37
C GLU A 48 7.62 -11.56 22.57
N VAL A 49 6.75 -11.95 21.65
CA VAL A 49 5.31 -11.68 21.74
C VAL A 49 4.71 -12.45 22.92
N GLU A 50 5.08 -13.73 23.10
CA GLU A 50 4.61 -14.57 24.21
C GLU A 50 5.10 -14.02 25.57
N GLU A 51 6.32 -13.54 25.67
CA GLU A 51 6.85 -12.88 26.87
C GLU A 51 6.06 -11.58 27.21
N LYS A 52 5.80 -10.74 26.23
CA LYS A 52 5.00 -9.53 26.42
C LYS A 52 3.58 -9.84 26.88
N LEU A 53 2.96 -10.89 26.31
CA LEU A 53 1.65 -11.38 26.73
C LEU A 53 1.65 -11.94 28.17
N ALA A 54 2.70 -12.70 28.55
CA ALA A 54 2.87 -13.23 29.89
C ALA A 54 3.03 -12.14 30.95
N LEU A 55 3.63 -11.01 30.58
CA LEU A 55 3.73 -9.80 31.42
C LEU A 55 2.42 -8.99 31.50
N GLY A 56 1.35 -9.46 30.84
CA GLY A 56 0.03 -8.81 30.89
C GLY A 56 -0.20 -7.74 29.85
N ALA A 57 0.65 -7.63 28.81
CA ALA A 57 0.42 -6.70 27.72
C ALA A 57 -0.80 -7.13 26.89
N ASP A 58 -1.55 -6.16 26.37
CA ASP A 58 -2.65 -6.45 25.43
C ASP A 58 -2.10 -6.92 24.07
N ILE A 59 -2.92 -7.64 23.29
CA ILE A 59 -2.57 -8.18 21.98
C ILE A 59 -2.01 -7.09 21.07
N LEU A 60 -2.66 -5.93 21.03
CA LEU A 60 -2.21 -4.80 20.21
C LEU A 60 -0.85 -4.28 20.66
N ALA A 61 -0.64 -4.12 21.96
CA ALA A 61 0.62 -3.64 22.52
C ALA A 61 1.79 -4.59 22.23
N SER A 62 1.53 -5.91 22.30
CA SER A 62 2.52 -6.95 22.01
C SER A 62 2.89 -7.02 20.52
N SER A 63 1.99 -6.60 19.62
CA SER A 63 2.12 -6.79 18.16
C SER A 63 2.43 -5.49 17.41
N ILE A 64 2.37 -4.32 18.05
CA ILE A 64 2.42 -3.01 17.36
C ILE A 64 3.74 -2.79 16.60
N GLU A 65 4.85 -3.28 17.13
CA GLU A 65 6.16 -3.18 16.46
C GLU A 65 6.19 -4.04 15.19
N ILE A 66 5.68 -5.27 15.26
CA ILE A 66 5.57 -6.18 14.13
C ILE A 66 4.66 -5.58 13.05
N LEU A 67 3.52 -5.02 13.44
CA LEU A 67 2.60 -4.34 12.52
C LEU A 67 3.28 -3.17 11.81
N ARG A 68 3.97 -2.33 12.56
CA ARG A 68 4.69 -1.16 12.03
C ARG A 68 5.77 -1.55 11.03
N ASP A 69 6.58 -2.55 11.36
CA ASP A 69 7.65 -3.05 10.50
C ASP A 69 7.10 -3.69 9.23
N SER A 70 6.04 -4.48 9.34
CA SER A 70 5.37 -5.12 8.20
C SER A 70 4.76 -4.10 7.24
N ILE A 71 4.10 -3.06 7.75
CA ILE A 71 3.55 -1.97 6.92
C ILE A 71 4.68 -1.21 6.24
N ARG A 72 5.72 -0.84 6.99
CA ARG A 72 6.89 -0.13 6.46
C ARG A 72 7.53 -0.90 5.31
N THR A 73 7.80 -2.18 5.53
CA THR A 73 8.46 -3.04 4.54
C THR A 73 7.56 -3.31 3.33
N GLY A 74 6.26 -3.49 3.54
CA GLY A 74 5.29 -3.65 2.45
C GLY A 74 5.14 -2.42 1.56
N MET A 75 5.43 -1.23 2.07
CA MET A 75 5.40 0.02 1.31
C MET A 75 6.70 0.35 0.56
N VAL A 76 7.81 -0.32 0.88
CA VAL A 76 9.12 -0.05 0.26
C VAL A 76 9.08 -0.03 -1.28
N PRO A 77 8.49 -1.02 -1.99
CA PRO A 77 8.47 -1.02 -3.44
C PRO A 77 7.75 0.20 -4.03
N THR A 78 6.66 0.63 -3.41
CA THR A 78 5.90 1.81 -3.86
C THR A 78 6.67 3.10 -3.63
N ILE A 79 7.37 3.22 -2.51
CA ILE A 79 8.22 4.38 -2.19
C ILE A 79 9.40 4.44 -3.14
N ASP A 80 10.08 3.32 -3.40
CA ASP A 80 11.25 3.27 -4.28
C ASP A 80 10.88 3.53 -5.74
N SER A 81 9.73 3.02 -6.20
CA SER A 81 9.18 3.36 -7.51
C SER A 81 8.94 4.87 -7.65
N THR A 82 8.47 5.51 -6.58
CA THR A 82 8.21 6.96 -6.58
C THR A 82 9.52 7.77 -6.63
N LYS A 83 10.58 7.33 -5.96
CA LYS A 83 11.90 8.00 -6.00
C LYS A 83 12.56 7.92 -7.37
N THR A 84 12.33 6.85 -8.11
CA THR A 84 12.93 6.62 -9.44
C THR A 84 12.14 7.21 -10.60
N LEU A 85 10.93 7.73 -10.32
CA LEU A 85 10.10 8.41 -11.31
C LEU A 85 10.82 9.62 -11.92
N GLY A 86 10.89 9.64 -13.25
CA GLY A 86 11.48 10.74 -14.01
C GLY A 86 13.01 10.71 -14.14
N ILE A 87 13.71 9.90 -13.33
CA ILE A 87 15.19 9.77 -13.39
C ILE A 87 15.57 8.52 -14.19
N VAL A 88 14.99 7.37 -13.85
CA VAL A 88 15.36 6.08 -14.44
C VAL A 88 14.28 5.56 -15.40
N SER A 89 13.03 5.85 -15.14
CA SER A 89 11.93 5.42 -16.00
C SER A 89 10.89 6.52 -16.22
N LEU A 90 10.50 6.67 -17.47
CA LEU A 90 9.31 7.45 -17.81
C LEU A 90 8.10 6.53 -17.67
N PRO A 91 7.11 6.88 -16.84
CA PRO A 91 5.91 6.07 -16.68
C PRO A 91 5.15 5.93 -18.00
N GLY A 92 4.71 4.72 -18.32
CA GLY A 92 4.00 4.43 -19.56
C GLY A 92 2.77 5.30 -19.80
N MET A 93 2.10 5.73 -18.72
CA MET A 93 0.96 6.66 -18.81
C MET A 93 1.37 8.02 -19.35
N MET A 94 2.48 8.59 -18.85
CA MET A 94 2.99 9.88 -19.31
C MET A 94 3.40 9.82 -20.78
N THR A 95 4.17 8.80 -21.16
CA THR A 95 4.56 8.58 -22.57
C THR A 95 3.35 8.35 -23.46
N GLY A 96 2.36 7.57 -23.03
CA GLY A 96 1.12 7.35 -23.76
C GLY A 96 0.33 8.62 -24.01
N LEU A 97 0.22 9.51 -23.01
CA LEU A 97 -0.46 10.80 -23.16
C LEU A 97 0.27 11.75 -24.13
N ILE A 98 1.60 11.78 -24.08
CA ILE A 98 2.42 12.60 -25.01
C ILE A 98 2.26 12.08 -26.43
N LEU A 99 2.34 10.77 -26.65
CA LEU A 99 2.13 10.16 -27.96
C LEU A 99 0.70 10.37 -28.52
N ALA A 100 -0.28 10.48 -27.61
CA ALA A 100 -1.66 10.82 -27.97
C ALA A 100 -1.88 12.31 -28.24
N GLY A 101 -0.82 13.13 -28.27
CA GLY A 101 -0.88 14.56 -28.61
C GLY A 101 -1.16 15.50 -27.41
N THR A 102 -1.12 14.99 -26.19
CA THR A 102 -1.26 15.86 -25.00
C THR A 102 0.06 16.60 -24.74
N SER A 103 -0.03 17.88 -24.36
CA SER A 103 1.18 18.65 -24.05
C SER A 103 1.96 18.00 -22.90
N PRO A 104 3.31 17.98 -22.94
CA PRO A 104 4.14 17.36 -21.90
C PRO A 104 3.84 17.92 -20.50
N LEU A 105 3.54 19.21 -20.39
CA LEU A 105 3.20 19.85 -19.11
C LEU A 105 1.93 19.26 -18.48
N MET A 106 0.91 19.02 -19.28
CA MET A 106 -0.33 18.40 -18.83
C MET A 106 -0.11 16.92 -18.47
N ALA A 107 0.66 16.19 -19.27
CA ALA A 107 1.00 14.79 -19.00
C ALA A 107 1.72 14.63 -17.67
N ILE A 108 2.67 15.52 -17.33
CA ILE A 108 3.36 15.55 -16.04
C ILE A 108 2.40 15.79 -14.88
N ARG A 109 1.49 16.75 -15.00
CA ARG A 109 0.49 17.03 -13.96
C ARG A 109 -0.40 15.82 -13.67
N TYR A 110 -0.87 15.13 -14.70
CA TYR A 110 -1.63 13.89 -14.55
C TYR A 110 -0.79 12.79 -13.86
N GLN A 111 0.47 12.66 -14.25
CA GLN A 111 1.37 11.68 -13.65
C GLN A 111 1.58 11.92 -12.15
N ILE A 112 1.84 13.16 -11.75
CA ILE A 112 2.00 13.53 -10.34
C ILE A 112 0.73 13.17 -9.55
N MET A 113 -0.43 13.53 -10.07
CA MET A 113 -1.72 13.24 -9.43
C MET A 113 -1.93 11.73 -9.23
N VAL A 114 -1.69 10.93 -10.26
CA VAL A 114 -1.84 9.47 -10.19
C VAL A 114 -0.83 8.86 -9.21
N THR A 115 0.40 9.35 -9.17
CA THR A 115 1.42 8.89 -8.22
C THR A 115 1.01 9.12 -6.77
N PHE A 116 0.51 10.31 -6.43
CA PHE A 116 -0.01 10.57 -5.08
C PHE A 116 -1.20 9.68 -4.72
N MET A 117 -2.07 9.40 -5.68
CA MET A 117 -3.19 8.47 -5.45
C MET A 117 -2.72 7.05 -5.20
N MET A 118 -1.74 6.58 -5.97
CA MET A 118 -1.14 5.25 -5.76
C MET A 118 -0.54 5.14 -4.36
N LEU A 119 0.24 6.12 -3.93
CA LEU A 119 0.81 6.17 -2.58
C LEU A 119 -0.27 6.12 -1.50
N SER A 120 -1.29 6.97 -1.62
CA SER A 120 -2.38 7.04 -0.64
C SER A 120 -3.17 5.72 -0.58
N THR A 121 -3.51 5.15 -1.73
CA THR A 121 -4.26 3.89 -1.80
C THR A 121 -3.45 2.75 -1.21
N THR A 122 -2.16 2.67 -1.55
CA THR A 122 -1.25 1.64 -1.04
C THR A 122 -1.08 1.75 0.48
N ALA A 123 -0.89 2.95 1.00
CA ALA A 123 -0.74 3.19 2.44
C ALA A 123 -2.01 2.78 3.22
N ILE A 124 -3.17 3.23 2.78
CA ILE A 124 -4.45 2.92 3.43
C ILE A 124 -4.75 1.43 3.38
N SER A 125 -4.58 0.79 2.21
CA SER A 125 -4.85 -0.64 2.06
C SER A 125 -3.89 -1.51 2.86
N SER A 126 -2.60 -1.17 2.92
CA SER A 126 -1.61 -1.87 3.74
C SER A 126 -1.93 -1.76 5.23
N PHE A 127 -2.27 -0.55 5.68
CA PHE A 127 -2.65 -0.32 7.08
C PHE A 127 -3.89 -1.13 7.47
N LEU A 128 -4.95 -1.05 6.67
CA LEU A 128 -6.18 -1.79 6.92
C LEU A 128 -5.98 -3.29 6.88
N ALA A 129 -5.23 -3.80 5.89
CA ALA A 129 -4.94 -5.22 5.77
C ALA A 129 -4.17 -5.77 6.97
N CYS A 130 -3.09 -5.09 7.39
CA CYS A 130 -2.32 -5.49 8.57
C CYS A 130 -3.14 -5.39 9.86
N PHE A 131 -3.95 -4.32 9.99
CA PHE A 131 -4.79 -4.10 11.17
C PHE A 131 -5.94 -5.12 11.27
N LEU A 132 -6.45 -5.62 10.16
CA LEU A 132 -7.44 -6.70 10.17
C LEU A 132 -6.79 -8.07 10.35
N ALA A 133 -5.63 -8.27 9.75
CA ALA A 133 -4.94 -9.55 9.75
C ALA A 133 -4.33 -9.92 11.11
N TYR A 134 -3.82 -8.95 11.90
CA TYR A 134 -3.14 -9.27 13.15
C TYR A 134 -4.02 -10.04 14.13
N ARG A 135 -5.32 -9.76 14.15
CA ARG A 135 -6.27 -10.49 15.01
C ARG A 135 -6.39 -11.97 14.65
N GLY A 136 -6.19 -12.33 13.39
CA GLY A 136 -6.23 -13.72 12.93
C GLY A 136 -5.06 -14.59 13.41
N PHE A 137 -3.99 -13.97 13.92
CA PHE A 137 -2.84 -14.69 14.48
C PHE A 137 -3.03 -15.06 15.96
N PHE A 138 -4.11 -14.60 16.59
CA PHE A 138 -4.40 -14.86 18.00
C PHE A 138 -5.68 -15.65 18.17
N ASN A 139 -5.67 -16.58 19.12
CA ASN A 139 -6.81 -17.39 19.56
C ASN A 139 -7.74 -16.54 20.45
N GLU A 140 -8.95 -17.05 20.75
CA GLU A 140 -9.87 -16.47 21.75
C GLU A 140 -9.22 -16.37 23.16
N ARG A 141 -8.22 -17.19 23.44
CA ARG A 141 -7.42 -17.16 24.68
C ARG A 141 -6.22 -16.21 24.63
N LYS A 142 -6.15 -15.31 23.63
CA LYS A 142 -5.05 -14.36 23.42
C LYS A 142 -3.66 -15.03 23.24
N GLN A 143 -3.63 -16.26 22.76
CA GLN A 143 -2.38 -16.99 22.47
C GLN A 143 -2.07 -16.93 20.98
N LEU A 144 -0.79 -16.88 20.62
CA LEU A 144 -0.34 -16.91 19.25
C LEU A 144 -0.54 -18.31 18.66
N VAL A 145 -1.19 -18.41 17.52
CA VAL A 145 -1.48 -19.67 16.81
C VAL A 145 -0.37 -19.99 15.81
#